data_5dc2e85a90b7fedbdc51d50ec0a2ffab
#
_entry.id   5dc2e85a90b7fedbdc51d50ec0a2ffab
#
_cell.length_a   1.000
_cell.length_b   1.000
_cell.length_c   1.000
_cell.angle_alpha   90.00
_cell.angle_beta   90.00
_cell.angle_gamma   90.00
#
_symmetry.space_group_name_H-M   'P 1'
#
loop_
_entity.id
_entity.type
_entity.pdbx_description
1 polymer ?
#
loop_
_entity_poly.entity_id
_entity_poly.type
_entity_poly.pdbx_seq_one_letter_code
_entity_poly.pdbx_strand_id
1 'polypeptide(L)'
;DFIEKVHHAGCQEFIVHARKAWLSGLSPKENREIPPLDYDRVYQLKKDFPQLTIAINGGIKTIEEMKHHLQFVDGVMVGREAYQNPSLLGYIDQMLFDANADIVTPKQAVEAMFPYIEKQLSQGVYLNHIVRHMLGAFQNCKGARQWRRYLSENAFKQGAGIEVVETALSFVETN
;
A
#
# COMPACT_ATOMS: atom_id res chain seq x y z
N ASP A 1 -29.47 -10.90 6.03
CA ASP A 1 -28.40 -9.94 6.22
C ASP A 1 -27.71 -9.56 4.90
N PHE A 2 -26.88 -8.46 4.87
CA PHE A 2 -26.27 -7.95 3.64
C PHE A 2 -25.31 -9.00 2.99
N ILE A 3 -24.36 -9.52 3.76
CA ILE A 3 -23.39 -10.53 3.26
C ILE A 3 -24.10 -11.78 2.76
N GLU A 4 -25.08 -12.27 3.49
CA GLU A 4 -25.88 -13.43 3.12
C GLU A 4 -26.62 -13.23 1.79
N LYS A 5 -27.24 -12.07 1.60
CA LYS A 5 -27.94 -11.74 0.33
C LYS A 5 -26.99 -11.68 -0.84
N VAL A 6 -25.81 -11.05 -0.67
CA VAL A 6 -24.80 -10.93 -1.72
C VAL A 6 -24.18 -12.30 -2.02
N HIS A 7 -23.95 -13.13 -0.99
CA HIS A 7 -23.50 -14.51 -1.16
C HIS A 7 -24.50 -15.36 -1.93
N HIS A 8 -25.79 -15.30 -1.60
CA HIS A 8 -26.83 -16.01 -2.33
C HIS A 8 -26.93 -15.58 -3.81
N ALA A 9 -26.50 -14.36 -4.13
CA ALA A 9 -26.37 -13.89 -5.51
C ALA A 9 -25.08 -14.37 -6.22
N GLY A 10 -24.24 -15.20 -5.55
CA GLY A 10 -23.06 -15.85 -6.12
C GLY A 10 -21.71 -15.27 -5.70
N CYS A 11 -21.65 -14.24 -4.87
CA CYS A 11 -20.38 -13.71 -4.38
C CYS A 11 -19.76 -14.63 -3.32
N GLN A 12 -18.49 -15.00 -3.50
CA GLN A 12 -17.76 -15.91 -2.60
C GLN A 12 -16.60 -15.21 -1.85
N GLU A 13 -16.17 -14.03 -2.32
CA GLU A 13 -15.03 -13.31 -1.80
C GLU A 13 -15.42 -11.91 -1.36
N PHE A 14 -15.04 -11.52 -0.15
CA PHE A 14 -15.39 -10.25 0.45
C PHE A 14 -14.17 -9.56 1.05
N ILE A 15 -13.96 -8.31 0.68
CA ILE A 15 -13.01 -7.44 1.37
C ILE A 15 -13.81 -6.53 2.30
N VAL A 16 -13.65 -6.74 3.62
CA VAL A 16 -14.46 -6.06 4.63
C VAL A 16 -13.66 -4.94 5.30
N HIS A 17 -14.10 -3.71 5.13
CA HIS A 17 -13.51 -2.58 5.86
C HIS A 17 -14.04 -2.58 7.30
N ALA A 18 -13.15 -2.85 8.26
CA ALA A 18 -13.47 -3.03 9.68
C ALA A 18 -13.75 -1.71 10.40
N ARG A 19 -14.55 -0.83 9.80
CA ARG A 19 -14.91 0.46 10.38
C ARG A 19 -16.40 0.74 10.18
N LYS A 20 -17.06 1.25 11.21
CA LYS A 20 -18.45 1.70 11.08
C LYS A 20 -18.53 2.84 10.08
N ALA A 21 -19.52 2.82 9.20
CA ALA A 21 -19.83 3.94 8.33
C ALA A 21 -20.89 4.82 9.00
N TRP A 22 -20.58 6.09 9.19
CA TRP A 22 -21.58 7.08 9.60
C TRP A 22 -22.11 7.77 8.35
N LEU A 23 -23.40 7.55 8.07
CA LEU A 23 -24.02 7.96 6.80
C LEU A 23 -24.29 9.46 6.71
N SER A 24 -24.20 10.18 7.84
CA SER A 24 -24.43 11.63 7.90
C SER A 24 -23.36 12.31 8.76
N GLY A 25 -23.03 13.56 8.44
CA GLY A 25 -22.16 14.41 9.25
C GLY A 25 -20.66 14.25 9.00
N LEU A 26 -20.22 13.28 8.18
CA LEU A 26 -18.80 13.09 7.84
C LEU A 26 -18.60 13.01 6.34
N SER A 27 -17.50 13.61 5.85
CA SER A 27 -17.01 13.39 4.50
C SER A 27 -16.50 11.96 4.30
N PRO A 28 -16.34 11.47 3.06
CA PRO A 28 -15.75 10.16 2.78
C PRO A 28 -14.34 9.96 3.37
N LYS A 29 -13.56 11.03 3.50
CA LYS A 29 -12.23 10.99 4.13
C LYS A 29 -12.36 10.77 5.63
N GLU A 30 -13.19 11.56 6.30
CA GLU A 30 -13.43 11.47 7.74
C GLU A 30 -14.03 10.12 8.13
N ASN A 31 -14.93 9.55 7.31
CA ASN A 31 -15.48 8.20 7.53
C ASN A 31 -14.42 7.10 7.50
N ARG A 32 -13.26 7.31 6.88
CA ARG A 32 -12.13 6.38 6.91
C ARG A 32 -11.20 6.58 8.11
N GLU A 33 -11.39 7.62 8.91
CA GLU A 33 -10.48 8.02 9.99
C GLU A 33 -11.17 8.10 11.36
N ILE A 34 -12.33 8.73 11.44
CA ILE A 34 -13.01 9.07 12.70
C ILE A 34 -13.76 7.89 13.32
N PRO A 35 -14.64 7.16 12.60
CA PRO A 35 -15.39 6.07 13.24
C PRO A 35 -14.44 4.97 13.74
N PRO A 36 -14.75 4.32 14.87
CA PRO A 36 -13.88 3.31 15.44
C PRO A 36 -13.75 2.08 14.52
N LEU A 37 -12.58 1.45 14.57
CA LEU A 37 -12.36 0.13 13.98
C LEU A 37 -13.02 -0.94 14.85
N ASP A 38 -13.57 -1.96 14.21
CA ASP A 38 -14.27 -3.09 14.85
C ASP A 38 -13.81 -4.38 14.15
N TYR A 39 -12.62 -4.85 14.50
CA TYR A 39 -12.04 -6.05 13.92
C TYR A 39 -12.79 -7.31 14.35
N ASP A 40 -13.29 -7.35 15.59
CA ASP A 40 -14.05 -8.48 16.13
C ASP A 40 -15.29 -8.78 15.30
N ARG A 41 -15.92 -7.74 14.76
CA ARG A 41 -17.06 -7.88 13.85
C ARG A 41 -16.69 -8.64 12.59
N VAL A 42 -15.50 -8.42 12.03
CA VAL A 42 -15.02 -9.12 10.83
C VAL A 42 -14.63 -10.57 11.16
N TYR A 43 -14.02 -10.79 12.31
CA TYR A 43 -13.71 -12.15 12.78
C TYR A 43 -14.98 -12.97 13.03
N GLN A 44 -16.01 -12.35 13.62
CA GLN A 44 -17.30 -12.99 13.79
C GLN A 44 -17.94 -13.32 12.44
N LEU A 45 -17.85 -12.41 11.46
CA LEU A 45 -18.33 -12.66 10.10
C LEU A 45 -17.69 -13.90 9.47
N LYS A 46 -16.36 -14.07 9.62
CA LYS A 46 -15.67 -15.27 9.14
C LYS A 46 -16.15 -16.55 9.84
N LYS A 47 -16.44 -16.48 11.14
CA LYS A 47 -17.01 -17.63 11.89
C LYS A 47 -18.43 -17.95 11.43
N ASP A 48 -19.26 -16.94 11.16
CA ASP A 48 -20.63 -17.13 10.70
C ASP A 48 -20.69 -17.68 9.26
N PHE A 49 -19.69 -17.36 8.42
CA PHE A 49 -19.58 -17.78 7.02
C PHE A 49 -18.22 -18.42 6.73
N PRO A 50 -17.90 -19.58 7.32
CA PRO A 50 -16.57 -20.21 7.18
C PRO A 50 -16.22 -20.61 5.74
N GLN A 51 -17.20 -20.79 4.87
CA GLN A 51 -17.04 -21.14 3.47
C GLN A 51 -16.65 -19.95 2.58
N LEU A 52 -16.82 -18.71 3.04
CA LEU A 52 -16.49 -17.52 2.27
C LEU A 52 -15.02 -17.11 2.46
N THR A 53 -14.41 -16.61 1.40
CA THR A 53 -13.12 -15.93 1.49
C THR A 53 -13.32 -14.51 2.01
N ILE A 54 -12.79 -14.23 3.19
CA ILE A 54 -12.93 -12.93 3.84
C ILE A 54 -11.55 -12.32 4.07
N ALA A 55 -11.30 -11.18 3.43
CA ALA A 55 -10.16 -10.34 3.69
C ALA A 55 -10.55 -9.13 4.53
N ILE A 56 -9.76 -8.82 5.55
CA ILE A 56 -9.96 -7.66 6.41
C ILE A 56 -9.21 -6.43 5.88
N ASN A 57 -9.82 -5.26 5.96
CA ASN A 57 -9.20 -3.97 5.66
C ASN A 57 -9.51 -2.95 6.77
N GLY A 58 -8.64 -1.98 6.97
CA GLY A 58 -8.87 -0.84 7.87
C GLY A 58 -7.78 -0.65 8.91
N GLY A 59 -6.98 0.41 8.77
CA GLY A 59 -6.01 0.83 9.76
C GLY A 59 -4.74 -0.02 9.91
N ILE A 60 -4.60 -1.10 9.15
CA ILE A 60 -3.49 -2.06 9.24
C ILE A 60 -2.22 -1.45 8.64
N LYS A 61 -1.11 -1.47 9.40
CA LYS A 61 0.13 -0.75 9.05
C LYS A 61 1.40 -1.60 9.20
N THR A 62 1.38 -2.67 9.97
CA THR A 62 2.58 -3.48 10.25
C THR A 62 2.37 -4.95 9.85
N ILE A 63 3.48 -5.65 9.67
CA ILE A 63 3.47 -7.09 9.37
C ILE A 63 2.94 -7.88 10.55
N GLU A 64 3.22 -7.44 11.78
CA GLU A 64 2.71 -8.05 13.01
C GLU A 64 1.18 -7.98 13.07
N GLU A 65 0.61 -6.81 12.74
CA GLU A 65 -0.85 -6.65 12.62
C GLU A 65 -1.42 -7.57 11.53
N MET A 66 -0.75 -7.67 10.37
CA MET A 66 -1.19 -8.59 9.31
C MET A 66 -1.18 -10.04 9.78
N LYS A 67 -0.07 -10.50 10.41
CA LYS A 67 0.04 -11.84 10.99
C LYS A 67 -1.04 -12.12 12.03
N HIS A 68 -1.35 -11.13 12.85
CA HIS A 68 -2.42 -11.26 13.84
C HIS A 68 -3.78 -11.46 13.17
N HIS A 69 -4.13 -10.63 12.19
CA HIS A 69 -5.41 -10.74 11.48
C HIS A 69 -5.55 -12.05 10.70
N LEU A 70 -4.48 -12.54 10.08
CA LEU A 70 -4.48 -13.81 9.33
C LEU A 70 -4.77 -15.05 10.19
N GLN A 71 -4.75 -14.94 11.52
CA GLN A 71 -5.22 -16.00 12.40
C GLN A 71 -6.75 -16.16 12.42
N PHE A 72 -7.48 -15.17 11.95
CA PHE A 72 -8.94 -15.09 12.07
C PHE A 72 -9.66 -15.00 10.72
N VAL A 73 -8.98 -14.56 9.66
CA VAL A 73 -9.52 -14.34 8.32
C VAL A 73 -8.58 -14.84 7.24
N ASP A 74 -9.05 -14.95 6.01
CA ASP A 74 -8.29 -15.56 4.91
C ASP A 74 -7.29 -14.58 4.26
N GLY A 75 -7.47 -13.27 4.45
CA GLY A 75 -6.60 -12.28 3.83
C GLY A 75 -6.60 -10.94 4.55
N VAL A 76 -5.59 -10.14 4.23
CA VAL A 76 -5.44 -8.78 4.74
C VAL A 76 -5.23 -7.82 3.57
N MET A 77 -6.05 -6.78 3.49
CA MET A 77 -5.88 -5.70 2.51
C MET A 77 -5.24 -4.49 3.19
N VAL A 78 -4.07 -4.10 2.69
CA VAL A 78 -3.36 -2.90 3.13
C VAL A 78 -3.55 -1.80 2.09
N GLY A 79 -4.05 -0.65 2.51
CA GLY A 79 -4.31 0.48 1.61
C GLY A 79 -3.27 1.60 1.75
N ARG A 80 -3.58 2.58 2.60
CA ARG A 80 -2.79 3.81 2.73
C ARG A 80 -1.33 3.56 3.11
N GLU A 81 -1.05 2.60 3.96
CA GLU A 81 0.32 2.27 4.37
C GLU A 81 1.15 1.78 3.19
N ALA A 82 0.60 0.90 2.34
CA ALA A 82 1.29 0.44 1.14
C ALA A 82 1.67 1.58 0.18
N TYR A 83 0.88 2.67 0.14
CA TYR A 83 1.17 3.85 -0.66
C TYR A 83 2.15 4.81 0.01
N GLN A 84 2.01 5.04 1.32
CA GLN A 84 2.83 5.99 2.07
C GLN A 84 4.20 5.44 2.44
N ASN A 85 4.27 4.12 2.65
CA ASN A 85 5.47 3.37 3.05
C ASN A 85 5.57 2.06 2.24
N PRO A 86 5.79 2.15 0.93
CA PRO A 86 5.82 0.97 0.05
C PRO A 86 6.96 -0.01 0.38
N SER A 87 7.98 0.40 1.14
CA SER A 87 9.03 -0.49 1.62
C SER A 87 8.51 -1.66 2.45
N LEU A 88 7.36 -1.49 3.10
CA LEU A 88 6.66 -2.56 3.80
C LEU A 88 6.41 -3.77 2.89
N LEU A 89 6.05 -3.52 1.63
CA LEU A 89 5.73 -4.58 0.67
C LEU A 89 6.93 -5.45 0.32
N GLY A 90 8.15 -4.91 0.38
CA GLY A 90 9.38 -5.64 0.11
C GLY A 90 9.67 -6.78 1.09
N TYR A 91 9.01 -6.79 2.25
CA TYR A 91 9.15 -7.83 3.27
C TYR A 91 8.01 -8.86 3.25
N ILE A 92 6.92 -8.60 2.53
CA ILE A 92 5.68 -9.40 2.61
C ILE A 92 5.94 -10.86 2.24
N ASP A 93 6.62 -11.11 1.12
CA ASP A 93 6.83 -12.46 0.63
C ASP A 93 7.59 -13.30 1.65
N GLN A 94 8.69 -12.79 2.19
CA GLN A 94 9.48 -13.50 3.19
C GLN A 94 8.74 -13.68 4.51
N MET A 95 8.01 -12.67 4.95
CA MET A 95 7.43 -12.65 6.29
C MET A 95 6.08 -13.37 6.39
N LEU A 96 5.35 -13.50 5.29
CA LEU A 96 3.98 -14.06 5.29
C LEU A 96 3.81 -15.32 4.44
N PHE A 97 4.66 -15.55 3.41
CA PHE A 97 4.46 -16.63 2.45
C PHE A 97 5.62 -17.63 2.40
N ASP A 98 6.85 -17.18 2.16
CA ASP A 98 8.02 -18.04 2.05
C ASP A 98 9.22 -17.41 2.78
N ALA A 99 9.64 -18.02 3.88
CA ALA A 99 10.76 -17.55 4.70
C ALA A 99 12.10 -17.50 3.94
N ASN A 100 12.21 -18.16 2.79
CA ASN A 100 13.40 -18.13 1.93
C ASN A 100 13.29 -17.09 0.80
N ALA A 101 12.17 -16.38 0.67
CA ALA A 101 12.03 -15.33 -0.33
C ALA A 101 12.98 -14.17 -0.05
N ASP A 102 13.53 -13.59 -1.10
CA ASP A 102 14.41 -12.42 -0.99
C ASP A 102 13.61 -11.18 -0.56
N ILE A 103 14.21 -10.38 0.31
CA ILE A 103 13.67 -9.07 0.66
C ILE A 103 14.00 -8.09 -0.46
N VAL A 104 12.97 -7.43 -0.99
CA VAL A 104 13.14 -6.36 -1.98
C VAL A 104 13.37 -5.04 -1.27
N THR A 105 14.59 -4.51 -1.35
CA THR A 105 14.91 -3.21 -0.76
C THR A 105 14.23 -2.06 -1.51
N PRO A 106 13.97 -0.92 -0.85
CA PRO A 106 13.42 0.27 -1.52
C PRO A 106 14.25 0.73 -2.73
N LYS A 107 15.59 0.59 -2.65
CA LYS A 107 16.50 0.92 -3.76
C LYS A 107 16.26 0.01 -4.95
N GLN A 108 16.27 -1.31 -4.76
CA GLN A 108 15.98 -2.28 -5.81
C GLN A 108 14.59 -2.04 -6.44
N ALA A 109 13.58 -1.73 -5.63
CA ALA A 109 12.25 -1.43 -6.14
C ALA A 109 12.23 -0.17 -7.03
N VAL A 110 12.97 0.89 -6.65
CA VAL A 110 13.09 2.11 -7.45
C VAL A 110 13.87 1.85 -8.73
N GLU A 111 15.00 1.12 -8.67
CA GLU A 111 15.80 0.77 -9.84
C GLU A 111 15.00 -0.12 -10.82
N ALA A 112 14.19 -1.03 -10.33
CA ALA A 112 13.31 -1.85 -11.16
C ALA A 112 12.23 -1.03 -11.91
N MET A 113 11.93 0.19 -11.46
CA MET A 113 11.02 1.10 -12.16
C MET A 113 11.67 1.85 -13.33
N PHE A 114 12.99 1.85 -13.46
CA PHE A 114 13.70 2.61 -14.50
C PHE A 114 13.20 2.30 -15.92
N PRO A 115 13.10 1.05 -16.36
CA PRO A 115 12.61 0.74 -17.71
C PRO A 115 11.18 1.24 -17.96
N TYR A 116 10.33 1.19 -16.91
CA TYR A 116 8.96 1.74 -16.99
C TYR A 116 8.99 3.26 -17.15
N ILE A 117 9.80 3.95 -16.33
CA ILE A 117 9.95 5.41 -16.40
C ILE A 117 10.42 5.84 -17.79
N GLU A 118 11.49 5.24 -18.33
CA GLU A 118 12.03 5.55 -19.66
C GLU A 118 10.97 5.31 -20.75
N LYS A 119 10.24 4.18 -20.67
CA LYS A 119 9.14 3.91 -21.60
C LYS A 119 8.06 4.98 -21.55
N GLN A 120 7.65 5.43 -20.37
CA GLN A 120 6.62 6.46 -20.23
C GLN A 120 7.11 7.83 -20.73
N LEU A 121 8.36 8.18 -20.44
CA LEU A 121 8.99 9.42 -20.94
C LEU A 121 9.04 9.44 -22.46
N SER A 122 9.40 8.32 -23.12
CA SER A 122 9.41 8.20 -24.58
C SER A 122 8.01 8.35 -25.21
N GLN A 123 6.96 8.13 -24.45
CA GLN A 123 5.56 8.35 -24.85
C GLN A 123 5.03 9.76 -24.53
N GLY A 124 5.89 10.65 -24.02
CA GLY A 124 5.55 12.04 -23.70
C GLY A 124 4.94 12.24 -22.32
N VAL A 125 4.95 11.23 -21.44
CA VAL A 125 4.50 11.39 -20.05
C VAL A 125 5.57 12.18 -19.27
N TYR A 126 5.17 13.20 -18.52
CA TYR A 126 6.09 13.97 -17.70
C TYR A 126 6.54 13.17 -16.46
N LEU A 127 7.82 13.29 -16.11
CA LEU A 127 8.43 12.57 -14.99
C LEU A 127 7.68 12.78 -13.66
N ASN A 128 7.24 14.00 -13.37
CA ASN A 128 6.51 14.31 -12.13
C ASN A 128 5.20 13.53 -11.97
N HIS A 129 4.56 13.09 -13.05
CA HIS A 129 3.35 12.27 -12.98
C HIS A 129 3.63 10.85 -12.47
N ILE A 130 4.87 10.39 -12.63
CA ILE A 130 5.31 9.06 -12.18
C ILE A 130 5.87 9.15 -10.77
N VAL A 131 6.90 9.99 -10.57
CA VAL A 131 7.67 10.01 -9.32
C VAL A 131 6.90 10.53 -8.11
N ARG A 132 5.81 11.28 -8.30
CA ARG A 132 4.92 11.68 -7.20
C ARG A 132 4.37 10.49 -6.41
N HIS A 133 4.30 9.32 -7.02
CA HIS A 133 3.86 8.07 -6.39
C HIS A 133 5.00 7.29 -5.73
N MET A 134 6.24 7.72 -5.93
CA MET A 134 7.45 7.08 -5.40
C MET A 134 8.03 7.82 -4.17
N LEU A 135 7.44 8.97 -3.78
CA LEU A 135 7.98 9.82 -2.71
C LEU A 135 8.07 9.11 -1.35
N GLY A 136 7.22 8.12 -1.11
CA GLY A 136 7.22 7.30 0.11
C GLY A 136 8.25 6.18 0.15
N ALA A 137 8.95 5.89 -0.95
CA ALA A 137 9.82 4.71 -1.09
C ALA A 137 10.87 4.56 0.03
N PHE A 138 11.40 5.68 0.53
CA PHE A 138 12.43 5.70 1.56
C PHE A 138 11.95 6.28 2.89
N GLN A 139 10.69 6.03 3.25
CA GLN A 139 10.16 6.49 4.53
C GLN A 139 11.01 5.94 5.69
N ASN A 140 11.37 6.81 6.65
CA ASN A 140 12.23 6.50 7.80
C ASN A 140 13.70 6.16 7.46
N CYS A 141 14.13 6.24 6.20
CA CYS A 141 15.55 6.07 5.83
C CYS A 141 16.31 7.40 5.92
N LYS A 142 17.62 7.31 6.19
CA LYS A 142 18.51 8.48 6.12
C LYS A 142 18.57 8.95 4.65
N GLY A 143 18.43 10.27 4.44
CA GLY A 143 18.33 10.82 3.09
C GLY A 143 16.91 10.93 2.50
N ALA A 144 15.88 10.34 3.11
CA ALA A 144 14.50 10.37 2.63
C ALA A 144 13.95 11.80 2.39
N ARG A 145 14.40 12.78 3.19
CA ARG A 145 14.01 14.18 3.01
C ARG A 145 14.62 14.76 1.72
N GLN A 146 15.90 14.47 1.44
CA GLN A 146 16.59 14.90 0.22
C GLN A 146 15.99 14.23 -1.01
N TRP A 147 15.70 12.92 -0.97
CA TRP A 147 14.97 12.21 -1.99
C TRP A 147 13.68 12.93 -2.40
N ARG A 148 12.77 13.15 -1.42
CA ARG A 148 11.49 13.84 -1.69
C ARG A 148 11.66 15.25 -2.21
N ARG A 149 12.57 16.02 -1.58
CA ARG A 149 12.83 17.41 -1.97
C ARG A 149 13.36 17.49 -3.39
N TYR A 150 14.38 16.70 -3.72
CA TYR A 150 15.02 16.76 -5.03
C TYR A 150 14.05 16.39 -6.16
N LEU A 151 13.27 15.32 -5.99
CA LEU A 151 12.23 14.94 -6.95
C LEU A 151 11.17 16.04 -7.11
N SER A 152 10.70 16.62 -6.01
CA SER A 152 9.67 17.68 -6.05
C SER A 152 10.17 18.95 -6.74
N GLU A 153 11.46 19.28 -6.62
CA GLU A 153 12.07 20.48 -7.21
C GLU A 153 12.53 20.30 -8.66
N ASN A 154 12.73 19.06 -9.13
CA ASN A 154 13.36 18.81 -10.43
C ASN A 154 12.49 18.03 -11.42
N ALA A 155 11.61 17.14 -10.97
CA ALA A 155 10.87 16.25 -11.86
C ALA A 155 9.82 16.96 -12.75
N PHE A 156 9.43 18.18 -12.44
CA PHE A 156 8.49 18.96 -13.25
C PHE A 156 9.18 19.84 -14.33
N LYS A 157 10.51 19.92 -14.32
CA LYS A 157 11.25 20.73 -15.27
C LYS A 157 11.16 20.13 -16.67
N GLN A 158 11.16 20.99 -17.67
CA GLN A 158 11.14 20.57 -19.06
C GLN A 158 12.39 19.71 -19.37
N GLY A 159 12.18 18.53 -19.96
CA GLY A 159 13.24 17.59 -20.28
C GLY A 159 13.76 16.77 -19.10
N ALA A 160 13.11 16.83 -17.93
CA ALA A 160 13.47 15.98 -16.79
C ALA A 160 13.33 14.49 -17.16
N GLY A 161 14.42 13.76 -17.07
CA GLY A 161 14.55 12.35 -17.40
C GLY A 161 14.92 11.49 -16.20
N ILE A 162 15.39 10.28 -16.48
CA ILE A 162 15.75 9.28 -15.46
C ILE A 162 16.88 9.78 -14.54
N GLU A 163 17.80 10.62 -15.04
CA GLU A 163 18.91 11.20 -14.29
C GLU A 163 18.45 11.98 -13.05
N VAL A 164 17.22 12.50 -13.05
CA VAL A 164 16.62 13.14 -11.86
C VAL A 164 16.34 12.11 -10.78
N VAL A 165 15.90 10.91 -11.15
CA VAL A 165 15.63 9.82 -10.19
C VAL A 165 16.93 9.24 -9.67
N GLU A 166 17.91 9.02 -10.54
CA GLU A 166 19.25 8.53 -10.18
C GLU A 166 19.95 9.48 -9.19
N THR A 167 19.90 10.78 -9.47
CA THR A 167 20.45 11.80 -8.56
C THR A 167 19.72 11.81 -7.22
N ALA A 168 18.40 11.74 -7.23
CA ALA A 168 17.62 11.66 -6.00
C ALA A 168 17.97 10.41 -5.18
N LEU A 169 18.19 9.27 -5.85
CA LEU A 169 18.55 8.01 -5.23
C LEU A 169 19.93 8.06 -4.54
N SER A 170 20.88 8.84 -5.10
CA SER A 170 22.22 9.00 -4.51
C SER A 170 22.24 9.67 -3.13
N PHE A 171 21.16 10.36 -2.73
CA PHE A 171 21.07 10.97 -1.40
C PHE A 171 20.63 10.00 -0.32
N VAL A 172 20.17 8.81 -0.69
CA VAL A 172 19.62 7.84 0.28
C VAL A 172 20.70 6.85 0.66
N GLU A 173 20.99 6.74 1.96
CA GLU A 173 21.81 5.66 2.48
C GLU A 173 20.95 4.41 2.63
N THR A 174 21.24 3.40 1.81
CA THR A 174 20.62 2.07 1.96
C THR A 174 21.59 1.21 2.77
N ASN A 175 21.22 0.91 3.99
CA ASN A 175 21.89 -0.11 4.81
C ASN A 175 21.54 -1.48 4.25
#